data_d2f4937b1426ad822f95fe665628b68f
#
_entry.id   d2f4937b1426ad822f95fe665628b68f
#
_cell.length_a   1.000
_cell.length_b   1.000
_cell.length_c   1.000
_cell.angle_alpha   90.00
_cell.angle_beta   90.00
_cell.angle_gamma   90.00
#
_symmetry.space_group_name_H-M   'P 1'
#
loop_
_entity.id
_entity.type
_entity.pdbx_description
1 polymer ?
#
loop_
_entity_poly.entity_id
_entity_poly.type
_entity_poly.pdbx_seq_one_letter_code
_entity_poly.pdbx_strand_id
1 'polypeptide(L)'
;MLLPFVISHELPLTDPVLKFLLILVIILSAPLLLNKLKIPHLLGLIIAGAIIGPNGLNLVLRDSSIILSGTAGLLYIMFLAGLEIDMGDFKKNSGRSFVFGMYTFLIPMALGIVAGLYVLHFSMETSILLASMFASHTLIAYPIISKLGITKDKSVTITVGGTMITDMLALLVLTVIVGMATG
;
A
#
# COMPACT_ATOMS: atom_id res chain seq x y z
N MET A 1 -16.44 45.84 4.95
CA MET A 1 -15.09 45.49 5.45
C MET A 1 -14.89 44.01 5.17
N LEU A 2 -14.64 43.66 3.92
CA LEU A 2 -14.37 42.29 3.44
C LEU A 2 -12.85 42.12 3.45
N LEU A 3 -12.35 41.42 4.48
CA LEU A 3 -10.96 41.03 4.56
C LEU A 3 -10.63 40.12 3.36
N PRO A 4 -9.59 40.42 2.59
CA PRO A 4 -9.07 39.46 1.63
C PRO A 4 -8.46 38.32 2.43
N PHE A 5 -9.07 37.14 2.28
CA PHE A 5 -8.47 35.87 2.68
C PHE A 5 -7.30 35.63 1.72
N VAL A 6 -6.23 36.38 1.91
CA VAL A 6 -4.95 36.15 1.23
C VAL A 6 -4.41 34.87 1.82
N ILE A 7 -4.75 33.75 1.18
CA ILE A 7 -4.07 32.49 1.39
C ILE A 7 -2.65 32.74 0.88
N SER A 8 -1.74 33.05 1.77
CA SER A 8 -0.31 32.94 1.52
C SER A 8 -0.01 31.45 1.34
N HIS A 9 -0.10 30.98 0.11
CA HIS A 9 0.25 29.62 -0.25
C HIS A 9 1.76 29.47 -0.18
N GLU A 10 2.28 29.37 1.03
CA GLU A 10 3.61 28.80 1.20
C GLU A 10 3.51 27.31 0.90
N LEU A 11 4.05 26.90 -0.23
CA LEU A 11 4.24 25.49 -0.56
C LEU A 11 5.49 24.97 0.19
N PRO A 12 5.41 23.82 0.82
CA PRO A 12 4.31 22.86 0.92
C PRO A 12 3.23 23.27 1.95
N LEU A 13 2.00 22.82 1.74
CA LEU A 13 0.89 23.04 2.67
C LEU A 13 1.25 22.54 4.07
N THR A 14 1.20 23.42 5.07
CA THR A 14 1.48 23.06 6.48
C THR A 14 0.21 22.76 7.27
N ASP A 15 -0.90 23.43 6.92
CA ASP A 15 -2.18 23.28 7.63
C ASP A 15 -2.80 21.87 7.42
N PRO A 16 -3.04 21.09 8.49
CA PRO A 16 -3.63 19.75 8.40
C PRO A 16 -5.02 19.73 7.77
N VAL A 17 -5.83 20.78 7.97
CA VAL A 17 -7.20 20.88 7.45
C VAL A 17 -7.16 21.08 5.93
N LEU A 18 -6.27 21.94 5.44
CA LEU A 18 -6.07 22.17 4.01
C LEU A 18 -5.51 20.92 3.31
N LYS A 19 -4.59 20.20 3.95
CA LYS A 19 -4.09 18.92 3.45
C LYS A 19 -5.21 17.89 3.31
N PHE A 20 -6.01 17.75 4.35
CA PHE A 20 -7.14 16.82 4.35
C PHE A 20 -8.16 17.20 3.27
N LEU A 21 -8.50 18.49 3.14
CA LEU A 21 -9.40 18.97 2.10
C LEU A 21 -8.85 18.67 0.70
N LEU A 22 -7.58 18.94 0.45
CA LEU A 22 -6.93 18.65 -0.83
C LEU A 22 -7.01 17.17 -1.17
N ILE A 23 -6.67 16.29 -0.22
CA ILE A 23 -6.73 14.84 -0.40
C ILE A 23 -8.17 14.41 -0.71
N LEU A 24 -9.15 14.93 0.01
CA LEU A 24 -10.55 14.61 -0.17
C LEU A 24 -11.04 15.05 -1.57
N VAL A 25 -10.67 16.24 -2.01
CA VAL A 25 -10.97 16.72 -3.36
C VAL A 25 -10.36 15.80 -4.41
N ILE A 26 -9.12 15.34 -4.22
CA ILE A 26 -8.46 14.42 -5.15
C ILE A 26 -9.13 13.05 -5.17
N ILE A 27 -9.47 12.50 -3.99
CA ILE A 27 -10.18 11.21 -3.89
C ILE A 27 -11.52 11.26 -4.63
N LEU A 28 -12.22 12.39 -4.60
CA LEU A 28 -13.49 12.57 -5.28
C LEU A 28 -13.33 12.87 -6.77
N SER A 29 -12.36 13.71 -7.14
CA SER A 29 -12.21 14.21 -8.53
C SER A 29 -11.40 13.26 -9.42
N ALA A 30 -10.35 12.63 -8.91
CA ALA A 30 -9.48 11.77 -9.70
C ALA A 30 -10.24 10.58 -10.36
N PRO A 31 -11.12 9.84 -9.67
CA PRO A 31 -11.90 8.81 -10.30
C PRO A 31 -12.84 9.32 -11.39
N LEU A 32 -13.43 10.51 -11.21
CA LEU A 32 -14.34 11.11 -12.19
C LEU A 32 -13.61 11.50 -13.47
N LEU A 33 -12.43 12.10 -13.34
CA LEU A 33 -11.60 12.49 -14.48
C LEU A 33 -11.03 11.28 -15.22
N LEU A 34 -10.56 10.28 -14.49
CA LEU A 34 -9.87 9.12 -15.05
C LEU A 34 -10.81 8.05 -15.60
N ASN A 35 -12.07 8.01 -15.16
CA ASN A 35 -13.11 7.19 -15.80
C ASN A 35 -13.27 7.52 -17.29
N LYS A 36 -13.12 8.78 -17.67
CA LYS A 36 -13.16 9.21 -19.09
C LYS A 36 -11.98 8.62 -19.89
N LEU A 37 -10.86 8.38 -19.23
CA LEU A 37 -9.64 7.82 -19.84
C LEU A 37 -9.57 6.29 -19.75
N LYS A 38 -10.61 5.62 -19.21
CA LYS A 38 -10.63 4.16 -18.96
C LYS A 38 -9.48 3.66 -18.09
N ILE A 39 -8.93 4.52 -17.24
CA ILE A 39 -7.86 4.17 -16.30
C ILE A 39 -8.51 3.66 -15.00
N PRO A 40 -8.04 2.53 -14.43
CA PRO A 40 -8.51 2.06 -13.13
C PRO A 40 -8.34 3.13 -12.03
N HIS A 41 -9.36 3.30 -11.19
CA HIS A 41 -9.40 4.36 -10.16
C HIS A 41 -8.17 4.36 -9.25
N LEU A 42 -7.68 3.18 -8.88
CA LEU A 42 -6.51 3.04 -8.01
C LEU A 42 -5.24 3.60 -8.64
N LEU A 43 -5.00 3.32 -9.93
CA LEU A 43 -3.87 3.90 -10.65
C LEU A 43 -3.98 5.42 -10.70
N GLY A 44 -5.19 5.94 -10.89
CA GLY A 44 -5.43 7.36 -10.88
C GLY A 44 -5.08 8.04 -9.56
N LEU A 45 -5.44 7.42 -8.45
CA LEU A 45 -5.11 7.93 -7.12
C LEU A 45 -3.61 7.87 -6.84
N ILE A 46 -2.91 6.82 -7.30
CA ILE A 46 -1.44 6.71 -7.18
C ILE A 46 -0.76 7.81 -7.99
N ILE A 47 -1.19 8.03 -9.24
CA ILE A 47 -0.64 9.08 -10.10
C ILE A 47 -0.90 10.46 -9.48
N ALA A 48 -2.12 10.73 -9.01
CA ALA A 48 -2.45 11.98 -8.33
C ALA A 48 -1.57 12.19 -7.09
N GLY A 49 -1.37 11.15 -6.26
CA GLY A 49 -0.48 11.18 -5.11
C GLY A 49 0.97 11.48 -5.48
N ALA A 50 1.47 10.90 -6.57
CA ALA A 50 2.82 11.18 -7.08
C ALA A 50 2.96 12.64 -7.55
N ILE A 51 1.93 13.19 -8.20
CA ILE A 51 1.94 14.58 -8.68
C ILE A 51 1.96 15.58 -7.52
N ILE A 52 1.11 15.39 -6.49
CA ILE A 52 1.03 16.33 -5.37
C ILE A 52 2.10 16.11 -4.30
N GLY A 53 2.76 14.98 -4.34
CA GLY A 53 3.76 14.57 -3.36
C GLY A 53 5.07 15.36 -3.44
N PRO A 54 6.03 15.07 -2.55
CA PRO A 54 7.28 15.80 -2.42
C PRO A 54 8.18 15.74 -3.65
N ASN A 55 8.07 14.68 -4.46
CA ASN A 55 8.84 14.50 -5.69
C ASN A 55 8.13 15.06 -6.94
N GLY A 56 6.89 15.54 -6.81
CA GLY A 56 6.10 16.17 -7.86
C GLY A 56 5.99 17.67 -7.63
N LEU A 57 4.76 18.17 -7.46
CA LEU A 57 4.47 19.60 -7.23
C LEU A 57 4.81 20.07 -5.80
N ASN A 58 5.24 19.19 -4.94
CA ASN A 58 5.57 19.48 -3.54
C ASN A 58 4.43 20.19 -2.76
N LEU A 59 3.18 19.87 -3.07
CA LEU A 59 2.02 20.47 -2.42
C LEU A 59 1.81 19.89 -1.02
N VAL A 60 2.09 18.59 -0.86
CA VAL A 60 1.88 17.84 0.40
C VAL A 60 3.15 17.08 0.76
N LEU A 61 3.69 17.37 1.94
CA LEU A 61 4.78 16.59 2.50
C LEU A 61 4.26 15.30 3.15
N ARG A 62 5.10 14.28 3.15
CA ARG A 62 4.84 13.03 3.86
C ARG A 62 5.10 13.23 5.36
N ASP A 63 4.15 13.86 6.04
CA ASP A 63 4.19 14.05 7.48
C ASP A 63 3.43 12.94 8.24
N SER A 64 3.46 13.04 9.57
CA SER A 64 2.78 12.06 10.45
C SER A 64 1.28 11.94 10.19
N SER A 65 0.61 13.02 9.77
CA SER A 65 -0.83 13.02 9.48
C SER A 65 -1.15 12.21 8.23
N ILE A 66 -0.35 12.36 7.18
CA ILE A 66 -0.48 11.61 5.92
C ILE A 66 -0.16 10.12 6.14
N ILE A 67 0.91 9.84 6.89
CA ILE A 67 1.28 8.46 7.23
C ILE A 67 0.18 7.79 8.05
N LEU A 68 -0.35 8.47 9.06
CA LEU A 68 -1.43 7.95 9.89
C LEU A 68 -2.69 7.66 9.06
N SER A 69 -3.08 8.58 8.19
CA SER A 69 -4.25 8.41 7.31
C SER A 69 -4.08 7.21 6.37
N GLY A 70 -2.90 7.06 5.77
CA GLY A 70 -2.58 5.92 4.91
C GLY A 70 -2.59 4.59 5.68
N THR A 71 -1.98 4.56 6.87
CA THR A 71 -1.97 3.37 7.73
C THR A 71 -3.38 2.99 8.19
N ALA A 72 -4.19 3.97 8.60
CA ALA A 72 -5.58 3.73 8.99
C ALA A 72 -6.39 3.16 7.80
N GLY A 73 -6.20 3.70 6.60
CA GLY A 73 -6.84 3.18 5.38
C GLY A 73 -6.43 1.75 5.06
N LEU A 74 -5.14 1.43 5.19
CA LEU A 74 -4.62 0.07 4.99
C LEU A 74 -5.24 -0.91 6.00
N LEU A 75 -5.23 -0.56 7.29
CA LEU A 75 -5.83 -1.39 8.34
C LEU A 75 -7.34 -1.59 8.10
N TYR A 76 -8.04 -0.56 7.65
CA TYR A 76 -9.45 -0.65 7.33
C TYR A 76 -9.73 -1.61 6.17
N ILE A 77 -8.94 -1.57 5.09
CA ILE A 77 -9.07 -2.51 3.97
C ILE A 77 -8.78 -3.94 4.43
N MET A 78 -7.74 -4.15 5.25
CA MET A 78 -7.42 -5.47 5.81
C MET A 78 -8.53 -6.00 6.71
N PHE A 79 -9.13 -5.12 7.52
CA PHE A 79 -10.25 -5.48 8.38
C PHE A 79 -11.48 -5.90 7.56
N LEU A 80 -11.85 -5.13 6.53
CA LEU A 80 -12.95 -5.48 5.64
C LEU A 80 -12.70 -6.81 4.94
N ALA A 81 -11.48 -7.01 4.40
CA ALA A 81 -11.11 -8.27 3.78
C ALA A 81 -11.23 -9.45 4.75
N GLY A 82 -10.83 -9.25 6.01
CA GLY A 82 -10.97 -10.27 7.07
C GLY A 82 -12.43 -10.62 7.39
N LEU A 83 -13.33 -9.64 7.37
CA LEU A 83 -14.75 -9.86 7.61
C LEU A 83 -15.47 -10.58 6.46
N GLU A 84 -15.03 -10.38 5.21
CA GLU A 84 -15.64 -11.01 4.04
C GLU A 84 -15.14 -12.44 3.79
N ILE A 85 -14.03 -12.85 4.42
CA ILE A 85 -13.50 -14.21 4.29
C ILE A 85 -14.40 -15.21 5.03
N ASP A 86 -14.85 -16.23 4.31
CA ASP A 86 -15.48 -17.40 4.95
C ASP A 86 -14.41 -18.19 5.72
N MET A 87 -14.51 -18.17 7.05
CA MET A 87 -13.54 -18.85 7.92
C MET A 87 -13.51 -20.36 7.72
N GLY A 88 -14.63 -20.97 7.31
CA GLY A 88 -14.70 -22.38 6.97
C GLY A 88 -13.87 -22.70 5.72
N ASP A 89 -14.06 -21.94 4.68
CA ASP A 89 -13.30 -22.08 3.44
C ASP A 89 -11.82 -21.69 3.60
N PHE A 90 -11.53 -20.68 4.40
CA PHE A 90 -10.16 -20.32 4.75
C PHE A 90 -9.44 -21.47 5.47
N LYS A 91 -10.04 -22.04 6.51
CA LYS A 91 -9.48 -23.18 7.26
C LYS A 91 -9.25 -24.40 6.35
N LYS A 92 -10.20 -24.69 5.47
CA LYS A 92 -10.09 -25.78 4.48
C LYS A 92 -8.98 -25.57 3.47
N ASN A 93 -8.67 -24.33 3.11
CA ASN A 93 -7.66 -23.96 2.12
C ASN A 93 -6.37 -23.38 2.74
N SER A 94 -6.24 -23.39 4.07
CA SER A 94 -5.10 -22.79 4.79
C SER A 94 -3.74 -23.29 4.31
N GLY A 95 -3.60 -24.61 4.06
CA GLY A 95 -2.38 -25.17 3.50
C GLY A 95 -2.03 -24.61 2.11
N ARG A 96 -3.04 -24.38 1.26
CA ARG A 96 -2.82 -23.77 -0.07
C ARG A 96 -2.46 -22.30 0.05
N SER A 97 -3.10 -21.57 0.95
CA SER A 97 -2.77 -20.16 1.25
C SER A 97 -1.35 -20.05 1.78
N PHE A 98 -0.92 -20.98 2.65
CA PHE A 98 0.44 -21.02 3.16
C PHE A 98 1.47 -21.27 2.06
N VAL A 99 1.25 -22.29 1.23
CA VAL A 99 2.14 -22.60 0.11
C VAL A 99 2.21 -21.44 -0.87
N PHE A 100 1.06 -20.85 -1.23
CA PHE A 100 0.99 -19.68 -2.10
C PHE A 100 1.76 -18.50 -1.49
N GLY A 101 1.51 -18.16 -0.22
CA GLY A 101 2.20 -17.09 0.50
C GLY A 101 3.72 -17.31 0.57
N MET A 102 4.16 -18.54 0.84
CA MET A 102 5.60 -18.86 0.86
C MET A 102 6.27 -18.66 -0.50
N TYR A 103 5.66 -19.13 -1.60
CA TYR A 103 6.22 -18.92 -2.93
C TYR A 103 6.22 -17.45 -3.34
N THR A 104 5.11 -16.74 -3.10
CA THR A 104 5.00 -15.31 -3.43
C THR A 104 5.86 -14.42 -2.53
N PHE A 105 6.31 -14.90 -1.39
CA PHE A 105 7.29 -14.24 -0.54
C PHE A 105 8.74 -14.58 -0.96
N LEU A 106 9.07 -15.88 -1.02
CA LEU A 106 10.46 -16.32 -1.21
C LEU A 106 11.01 -15.98 -2.59
N ILE A 107 10.21 -16.08 -3.66
CA ILE A 107 10.70 -15.80 -5.02
C ILE A 107 11.06 -14.32 -5.19
N PRO A 108 10.17 -13.34 -4.91
CA PRO A 108 10.55 -11.94 -4.98
C PRO A 108 11.64 -11.55 -3.99
N MET A 109 11.66 -12.17 -2.78
CA MET A 109 12.70 -11.96 -1.79
C MET A 109 14.07 -12.35 -2.33
N ALA A 110 14.21 -13.55 -2.89
CA ALA A 110 15.46 -14.02 -3.47
C ALA A 110 15.91 -13.15 -4.65
N LEU A 111 15.00 -12.84 -5.58
CA LEU A 111 15.30 -11.97 -6.71
C LEU A 111 15.64 -10.54 -6.27
N GLY A 112 14.95 -10.01 -5.27
CA GLY A 112 15.23 -8.70 -4.71
C GLY A 112 16.59 -8.60 -4.05
N ILE A 113 17.01 -9.63 -3.29
CA ILE A 113 18.37 -9.70 -2.70
C ILE A 113 19.43 -9.73 -3.80
N VAL A 114 19.25 -10.60 -4.79
CA VAL A 114 20.20 -10.70 -5.92
C VAL A 114 20.29 -9.35 -6.65
N ALA A 115 19.17 -8.73 -6.97
CA ALA A 115 19.15 -7.43 -7.63
C ALA A 115 19.80 -6.35 -6.75
N GLY A 116 19.52 -6.32 -5.45
CA GLY A 116 20.11 -5.38 -4.52
C GLY A 116 21.63 -5.47 -4.44
N LEU A 117 22.15 -6.69 -4.33
CA LEU A 117 23.59 -6.93 -4.19
C LEU A 117 24.35 -6.74 -5.52
N TYR A 118 23.88 -7.31 -6.62
CA TYR A 118 24.64 -7.38 -7.87
C TYR A 118 24.32 -6.28 -8.87
N VAL A 119 23.09 -5.73 -8.86
CA VAL A 119 22.69 -4.66 -9.79
C VAL A 119 22.79 -3.29 -9.15
N LEU A 120 22.31 -3.16 -7.90
CA LEU A 120 22.30 -1.88 -7.19
C LEU A 120 23.52 -1.66 -6.29
N HIS A 121 24.33 -2.70 -6.11
CA HIS A 121 25.53 -2.67 -5.25
C HIS A 121 25.25 -2.19 -3.81
N PHE A 122 24.09 -2.55 -3.26
CA PHE A 122 23.72 -2.22 -1.89
C PHE A 122 24.37 -3.18 -0.89
N SER A 123 24.46 -2.76 0.38
CA SER A 123 24.85 -3.66 1.47
C SER A 123 23.85 -4.81 1.61
N MET A 124 24.27 -5.89 2.27
CA MET A 124 23.40 -7.07 2.49
C MET A 124 22.10 -6.69 3.20
N GLU A 125 22.20 -5.87 4.26
CA GLU A 125 21.05 -5.40 5.04
C GLU A 125 20.06 -4.58 4.20
N THR A 126 20.57 -3.62 3.43
CA THR A 126 19.76 -2.80 2.53
C THR A 126 19.12 -3.64 1.44
N SER A 127 19.83 -4.64 0.91
CA SER A 127 19.28 -5.55 -0.11
C SER A 127 18.15 -6.41 0.45
N ILE A 128 18.28 -6.90 1.69
CA ILE A 128 17.23 -7.67 2.37
C ILE A 128 16.01 -6.78 2.64
N LEU A 129 16.19 -5.54 3.12
CA LEU A 129 15.10 -4.58 3.33
C LEU A 129 14.37 -4.28 2.02
N LEU A 130 15.10 -3.99 0.95
CA LEU A 130 14.53 -3.75 -0.37
C LEU A 130 13.73 -4.96 -0.86
N ALA A 131 14.31 -6.16 -0.73
CA ALA A 131 13.68 -7.40 -1.12
C ALA A 131 12.39 -7.69 -0.34
N SER A 132 12.36 -7.40 0.97
CA SER A 132 11.16 -7.56 1.79
C SER A 132 10.01 -6.65 1.35
N MET A 133 10.31 -5.45 0.84
CA MET A 133 9.31 -4.56 0.26
C MET A 133 8.70 -5.13 -1.03
N PHE A 134 9.51 -5.78 -1.87
CA PHE A 134 9.01 -6.45 -3.09
C PHE A 134 8.25 -7.75 -2.79
N ALA A 135 8.57 -8.40 -1.69
CA ALA A 135 7.92 -9.64 -1.28
C ALA A 135 6.58 -9.43 -0.57
N SER A 136 6.29 -8.21 -0.10
CA SER A 136 5.00 -7.86 0.51
C SER A 136 4.00 -7.45 -0.58
N HIS A 137 2.83 -8.08 -0.56
CA HIS A 137 1.75 -7.81 -1.51
C HIS A 137 0.58 -7.18 -0.77
N THR A 138 0.30 -5.93 -1.05
CA THR A 138 -0.89 -5.27 -0.50
C THR A 138 -2.16 -5.71 -1.24
N LEU A 139 -3.28 -5.79 -0.50
CA LEU A 139 -4.59 -6.15 -1.05
C LEU A 139 -5.21 -5.03 -1.92
N ILE A 140 -4.39 -4.40 -2.78
CA ILE A 140 -4.83 -3.30 -3.65
C ILE A 140 -5.96 -3.73 -4.59
N ALA A 141 -5.95 -4.98 -5.04
CA ALA A 141 -6.97 -5.51 -5.93
C ALA A 141 -8.28 -5.87 -5.20
N TYR A 142 -8.28 -5.95 -3.86
CA TYR A 142 -9.45 -6.38 -3.09
C TYR A 142 -10.71 -5.54 -3.31
N PRO A 143 -10.65 -4.20 -3.34
CA PRO A 143 -11.84 -3.39 -3.66
C PRO A 143 -12.42 -3.65 -5.05
N ILE A 144 -11.60 -4.09 -6.01
CA ILE A 144 -12.05 -4.46 -7.36
C ILE A 144 -12.78 -5.80 -7.30
N ILE A 145 -12.21 -6.77 -6.60
CA ILE A 145 -12.77 -8.11 -6.39
C ILE A 145 -14.12 -8.01 -5.68
N SER A 146 -14.22 -7.18 -4.64
CA SER A 146 -15.45 -6.92 -3.90
C SER A 146 -16.54 -6.31 -4.80
N LYS A 147 -16.20 -5.32 -5.64
CA LYS A 147 -17.13 -4.75 -6.62
C LYS A 147 -17.62 -5.76 -7.66
N LEU A 148 -16.82 -6.76 -8.00
CA LEU A 148 -17.19 -7.83 -8.92
C LEU A 148 -18.04 -8.93 -8.26
N GLY A 149 -18.19 -8.90 -6.93
CA GLY A 149 -18.98 -9.88 -6.17
C GLY A 149 -18.35 -11.27 -6.10
N ILE A 150 -17.03 -11.40 -6.34
CA ILE A 150 -16.32 -12.69 -6.39
C ILE A 150 -15.46 -12.94 -5.14
N THR A 151 -15.71 -12.24 -4.04
CA THR A 151 -14.96 -12.35 -2.78
C THR A 151 -14.97 -13.76 -2.19
N LYS A 152 -16.02 -14.55 -2.44
CA LYS A 152 -16.17 -15.94 -1.99
C LYS A 152 -15.51 -16.97 -2.90
N ASP A 153 -14.88 -16.55 -4.00
CA ASP A 153 -14.15 -17.46 -4.86
C ASP A 153 -12.95 -18.06 -4.11
N LYS A 154 -12.73 -19.35 -4.31
CA LYS A 154 -11.65 -20.10 -3.65
C LYS A 154 -10.27 -19.51 -3.96
N SER A 155 -10.06 -19.05 -5.17
CA SER A 155 -8.79 -18.43 -5.58
C SER A 155 -8.56 -17.13 -4.82
N VAL A 156 -9.63 -16.34 -4.63
CA VAL A 156 -9.58 -15.10 -3.83
C VAL A 156 -9.25 -15.41 -2.37
N THR A 157 -9.93 -16.40 -1.77
CA THR A 157 -9.67 -16.82 -0.38
C THR A 157 -8.21 -17.26 -0.19
N ILE A 158 -7.66 -18.05 -1.12
CA ILE A 158 -6.26 -18.50 -1.08
C ILE A 158 -5.31 -17.32 -1.21
N THR A 159 -5.57 -16.40 -2.14
CA THR A 159 -4.72 -15.22 -2.38
C THR A 159 -4.73 -14.27 -1.18
N VAL A 160 -5.88 -13.96 -0.62
CA VAL A 160 -6.00 -13.09 0.57
C VAL A 160 -5.28 -13.72 1.76
N GLY A 161 -5.48 -15.02 1.99
CA GLY A 161 -4.76 -15.75 3.05
C GLY A 161 -3.24 -15.76 2.83
N GLY A 162 -2.79 -15.93 1.60
CA GLY A 162 -1.37 -15.86 1.24
C GLY A 162 -0.77 -14.47 1.46
N THR A 163 -1.51 -13.41 1.11
CA THR A 163 -1.09 -12.02 1.35
C THR A 163 -0.90 -11.72 2.85
N MET A 164 -1.79 -12.19 3.71
CA MET A 164 -1.62 -12.05 5.16
C MET A 164 -0.32 -12.70 5.64
N ILE A 165 0.05 -13.84 5.08
CA ILE A 165 1.30 -14.53 5.42
C ILE A 165 2.51 -13.74 4.91
N THR A 166 2.49 -13.24 3.68
CA THR A 166 3.58 -12.42 3.13
C THR A 166 3.80 -11.14 3.93
N ASP A 167 2.72 -10.47 4.35
CA ASP A 167 2.80 -9.26 5.17
C ASP A 167 3.42 -9.53 6.54
N MET A 168 3.02 -10.63 7.20
CA MET A 168 3.63 -11.04 8.47
C MET A 168 5.11 -11.36 8.32
N LEU A 169 5.51 -12.08 7.27
CA LEU A 169 6.90 -12.42 7.01
C LEU A 169 7.73 -11.16 6.68
N ALA A 170 7.20 -10.24 5.89
CA ALA A 170 7.87 -8.99 5.56
C ALA A 170 8.09 -8.12 6.81
N LEU A 171 7.09 -8.01 7.69
CA LEU A 171 7.21 -7.30 8.96
C LEU A 171 8.23 -7.97 9.88
N LEU A 172 8.29 -9.30 9.92
CA LEU A 172 9.27 -10.05 10.69
C LEU A 172 10.69 -9.75 10.20
N VAL A 173 10.92 -9.82 8.89
CA VAL A 173 12.21 -9.46 8.28
C VAL A 173 12.59 -8.01 8.61
N LEU A 174 11.66 -7.08 8.44
CA LEU A 174 11.89 -5.67 8.78
C LEU A 174 12.30 -5.50 10.24
N THR A 175 11.57 -6.13 11.16
CA THR A 175 11.85 -6.03 12.60
C THR A 175 13.23 -6.57 12.94
N VAL A 176 13.61 -7.72 12.37
CA VAL A 176 14.93 -8.33 12.62
C VAL A 176 16.05 -7.43 12.09
N ILE A 177 15.96 -6.98 10.84
CA ILE A 177 17.02 -6.16 10.22
C ILE A 177 17.14 -4.80 10.89
N VAL A 178 16.04 -4.12 11.21
CA VAL A 178 16.08 -2.84 11.94
C VAL A 178 16.63 -3.05 13.34
N GLY A 179 16.24 -4.11 14.03
CA GLY A 179 16.80 -4.45 15.36
C GLY A 179 18.31 -4.70 15.33
N MET A 180 18.84 -5.34 14.28
CA MET A 180 20.29 -5.54 14.10
C MET A 180 21.04 -4.23 13.76
N ALA A 181 20.38 -3.30 13.07
CA ALA A 181 21.00 -2.03 12.69
C ALA A 181 21.00 -0.97 13.82
N THR A 182 20.12 -1.11 14.82
CA THR A 182 19.95 -0.15 15.92
C THR A 182 20.56 -0.62 17.25
N GLY A 183 20.98 -1.88 17.36
CA GLY A 183 21.64 -2.46 18.55
C GLY A 183 23.14 -2.46 18.39
#